data_1509764792a0df87047f7415c4dc52d6
#
_entry.id   1509764792a0df87047f7415c4dc52d6
#
_cell.length_a   1.000
_cell.length_b   1.000
_cell.length_c   1.000
_cell.angle_alpha   90.00
_cell.angle_beta   90.00
_cell.angle_gamma   90.00
#
_symmetry.space_group_name_H-M   'P 1'
#
loop_
_entity.id
_entity.type
_entity.pdbx_description
1 polymer ?
#
loop_
_entity_poly.entity_id
_entity_poly.type
_entity_poly.pdbx_seq_one_letter_code
_entity_poly.pdbx_strand_id
1 'polypeptide(L)'
;IGSEGVVVLDYWQGNRTPHTDYEVQGMIWGLTLRHRRAHLFRAILESIAFGTENTLKRVRDAGHSVEAILVGGGTAKSDLWLQMHADVSNVPVMVPKFTEATLLGSAISAVTAAGFYSDLVSASDAMVDIERVIEPNPRSHKEYLKFFDLYEATYPAMKTLMHNMAKTVHGKAISDLIEIADLEQ
;
A
#
# COMPACT_ATOMS: atom_id res chain seq x y z
N ILE A 1 -7.39 -12.66 10.71
CA ILE A 1 -7.82 -12.02 9.45
C ILE A 1 -9.00 -11.12 9.74
N GLY A 2 -8.96 -9.89 9.16
CA GLY A 2 -10.04 -8.91 9.27
C GLY A 2 -10.15 -8.22 10.62
N SER A 3 -9.16 -8.36 11.49
CA SER A 3 -9.01 -7.61 12.76
C SER A 3 -10.30 -7.50 13.58
N GLU A 4 -11.09 -8.58 13.64
CA GLU A 4 -12.42 -8.65 14.28
C GLU A 4 -13.42 -7.59 13.78
N GLY A 5 -13.33 -7.19 12.51
CA GLY A 5 -14.22 -6.25 11.85
C GLY A 5 -13.74 -4.80 11.85
N VAL A 6 -12.48 -4.54 12.20
CA VAL A 6 -11.87 -3.22 12.01
C VAL A 6 -11.33 -3.12 10.60
N VAL A 7 -11.81 -2.14 9.85
CA VAL A 7 -11.33 -1.80 8.51
C VAL A 7 -10.61 -0.45 8.56
N VAL A 8 -9.44 -0.40 7.95
CA VAL A 8 -8.65 0.82 7.81
C VAL A 8 -8.57 1.17 6.34
N LEU A 9 -8.76 2.44 6.01
CA LEU A 9 -8.46 3.02 4.71
C LEU A 9 -7.14 3.80 4.85
N ASP A 10 -6.11 3.35 4.21
CA ASP A 10 -4.72 3.80 4.41
C ASP A 10 -4.35 5.09 3.66
N TYR A 11 -5.33 5.94 3.39
CA TYR A 11 -5.16 7.19 2.62
C TYR A 11 -4.64 8.35 3.50
N TRP A 12 -3.55 8.11 4.27
CA TRP A 12 -2.98 9.08 5.22
C TRP A 12 -2.46 10.36 4.55
N GLN A 13 -2.09 10.29 3.29
CA GLN A 13 -1.61 11.40 2.46
C GLN A 13 -2.42 11.52 1.15
N GLY A 14 -3.71 11.26 1.22
CA GLY A 14 -4.54 11.09 0.03
C GLY A 14 -4.34 9.72 -0.62
N ASN A 15 -4.94 9.52 -1.78
CA ASN A 15 -4.77 8.32 -2.59
C ASN A 15 -4.20 8.67 -3.96
N ARG A 16 -2.94 8.27 -4.20
CA ARG A 16 -2.31 8.44 -5.51
C ARG A 16 -2.81 7.41 -6.51
N THR A 17 -2.85 6.17 -6.12
CA THR A 17 -3.24 5.03 -6.95
C THR A 17 -4.23 4.16 -6.17
N PRO A 18 -5.37 3.81 -6.76
CA PRO A 18 -5.78 4.04 -8.15
C PRO A 18 -6.60 5.32 -8.40
N HIS A 19 -6.93 6.11 -7.38
CA HIS A 19 -7.99 7.14 -7.50
C HIS A 19 -7.48 8.54 -7.87
N THR A 20 -6.18 8.81 -7.68
CA THR A 20 -5.56 10.13 -7.88
C THR A 20 -6.33 11.24 -7.16
N ASP A 21 -6.66 10.98 -5.89
CA ASP A 21 -7.46 11.85 -5.04
C ASP A 21 -6.66 12.25 -3.79
N TYR A 22 -6.14 13.45 -3.77
CA TYR A 22 -5.26 13.94 -2.71
C TYR A 22 -6.01 14.63 -1.56
N GLU A 23 -7.31 14.87 -1.72
CA GLU A 23 -8.15 15.49 -0.69
C GLU A 23 -8.78 14.47 0.28
N VAL A 24 -8.69 13.17 -0.04
CA VAL A 24 -9.18 12.12 0.85
C VAL A 24 -8.21 11.86 1.99
N GLN A 25 -8.74 11.32 3.07
CA GLN A 25 -7.99 11.08 4.31
C GLN A 25 -8.12 9.62 4.75
N GLY A 26 -7.15 9.18 5.54
CA GLY A 26 -7.22 7.87 6.19
C GLY A 26 -8.44 7.76 7.12
N MET A 27 -8.95 6.56 7.23
CA MET A 27 -10.14 6.27 8.04
C MET A 27 -10.00 4.93 8.75
N ILE A 28 -10.55 4.86 9.96
CA ILE A 28 -10.68 3.62 10.73
C ILE A 28 -12.14 3.49 11.14
N TRP A 29 -12.77 2.36 10.81
CA TRP A 29 -14.16 2.10 11.17
C TRP A 29 -14.38 0.66 11.63
N GLY A 30 -15.56 0.36 12.19
CA GLY A 30 -15.89 -0.94 12.76
C GLY A 30 -15.43 -1.14 14.20
N LEU A 31 -14.94 -0.09 14.88
CA LEU A 31 -14.47 -0.17 16.25
C LEU A 31 -15.60 -0.48 17.25
N THR A 32 -15.30 -1.38 18.19
CA THR A 32 -16.14 -1.70 19.35
C THR A 32 -15.29 -1.69 20.62
N LEU A 33 -15.94 -1.79 21.81
CA LEU A 33 -15.24 -1.85 23.10
C LEU A 33 -14.34 -3.09 23.28
N ARG A 34 -14.45 -4.08 22.41
CA ARG A 34 -13.59 -5.29 22.45
C ARG A 34 -12.24 -5.11 21.80
N HIS A 35 -12.10 -4.10 20.92
CA HIS A 35 -10.89 -3.89 20.17
C HIS A 35 -9.75 -3.36 21.06
N ARG A 36 -8.54 -3.82 20.76
CA ARG A 36 -7.29 -3.48 21.43
C ARG A 36 -6.27 -3.00 20.41
N ARG A 37 -5.15 -2.44 20.89
CA ARG A 37 -4.05 -1.97 20.03
C ARG A 37 -3.59 -2.99 18.99
N ALA A 38 -3.57 -4.27 19.36
CA ALA A 38 -3.19 -5.35 18.43
C ALA A 38 -4.12 -5.47 17.22
N HIS A 39 -5.45 -5.27 17.42
CA HIS A 39 -6.42 -5.27 16.32
C HIS A 39 -6.19 -4.08 15.39
N LEU A 40 -5.96 -2.89 15.94
CA LEU A 40 -5.65 -1.69 15.14
C LEU A 40 -4.35 -1.86 14.35
N PHE A 41 -3.30 -2.36 15.01
CA PHE A 41 -2.02 -2.60 14.35
C PHE A 41 -2.18 -3.60 13.18
N ARG A 42 -2.88 -4.71 13.42
CA ARG A 42 -3.15 -5.68 12.36
C ARG A 42 -4.01 -5.10 11.24
N ALA A 43 -5.05 -4.34 11.56
CA ALA A 43 -5.91 -3.68 10.57
C ALA A 43 -5.12 -2.71 9.67
N ILE A 44 -4.14 -1.99 10.23
CA ILE A 44 -3.23 -1.14 9.45
C ILE A 44 -2.35 -1.97 8.51
N LEU A 45 -1.80 -3.09 8.97
CA LEU A 45 -1.02 -3.98 8.09
C LEU A 45 -1.89 -4.56 6.96
N GLU A 46 -3.10 -4.99 7.29
CA GLU A 46 -4.08 -5.51 6.33
C GLU A 46 -4.49 -4.45 5.30
N SER A 47 -4.69 -3.19 5.73
CA SER A 47 -5.06 -2.10 4.82
C SER A 47 -4.01 -1.82 3.76
N ILE A 48 -2.73 -1.90 4.11
CA ILE A 48 -1.62 -1.72 3.15
C ILE A 48 -1.57 -2.88 2.15
N ALA A 49 -1.84 -4.11 2.59
CA ALA A 49 -1.97 -5.25 1.69
C ALA A 49 -3.19 -5.09 0.76
N PHE A 50 -4.32 -4.58 1.25
CA PHE A 50 -5.49 -4.25 0.43
C PHE A 50 -5.20 -3.11 -0.56
N GLY A 51 -4.48 -2.07 -0.16
CA GLY A 51 -4.04 -0.99 -1.06
C GLY A 51 -3.16 -1.50 -2.19
N THR A 52 -2.25 -2.45 -1.87
CA THR A 52 -1.44 -3.14 -2.87
C THR A 52 -2.32 -3.91 -3.84
N GLU A 53 -3.24 -4.73 -3.35
CA GLU A 53 -4.15 -5.51 -4.20
C GLU A 53 -5.06 -4.60 -5.06
N ASN A 54 -5.56 -3.50 -4.50
CA ASN A 54 -6.34 -2.52 -5.26
C ASN A 54 -5.53 -1.96 -6.44
N THR A 55 -4.23 -1.74 -6.28
CA THR A 55 -3.33 -1.33 -7.36
C THR A 55 -3.12 -2.46 -8.38
N LEU A 56 -2.81 -3.67 -7.92
CA LEU A 56 -2.60 -4.83 -8.78
C LEU A 56 -3.86 -5.21 -9.59
N LYS A 57 -5.04 -5.05 -8.99
CA LYS A 57 -6.32 -5.22 -9.68
C LYS A 57 -6.42 -4.28 -10.89
N ARG A 58 -6.02 -3.01 -10.76
CA ARG A 58 -6.00 -2.07 -11.91
C ARG A 58 -5.01 -2.48 -12.99
N VAL A 59 -3.86 -3.04 -12.60
CA VAL A 59 -2.89 -3.60 -13.57
C VAL A 59 -3.52 -4.75 -14.34
N ARG A 60 -4.23 -5.66 -13.65
CA ARG A 60 -4.95 -6.78 -14.30
C ARG A 60 -6.11 -6.29 -15.17
N ASP A 61 -6.89 -5.30 -14.71
CA ASP A 61 -7.99 -4.69 -15.47
C ASP A 61 -7.49 -4.01 -16.76
N ALA A 62 -6.23 -3.54 -16.77
CA ALA A 62 -5.56 -3.00 -17.94
C ALA A 62 -5.01 -4.08 -18.90
N GLY A 63 -5.24 -5.36 -18.61
CA GLY A 63 -4.86 -6.48 -19.46
C GLY A 63 -3.46 -7.03 -19.20
N HIS A 64 -2.81 -6.65 -18.10
CA HIS A 64 -1.48 -7.18 -17.73
C HIS A 64 -1.61 -8.33 -16.70
N SER A 65 -0.79 -9.37 -16.87
CA SER A 65 -0.65 -10.40 -15.83
C SER A 65 0.19 -9.91 -14.66
N VAL A 66 -0.17 -10.36 -13.45
CA VAL A 66 0.65 -10.18 -12.25
C VAL A 66 0.95 -11.56 -11.72
N GLU A 67 2.19 -12.01 -11.90
CA GLU A 67 2.62 -13.36 -11.55
C GLU A 67 3.26 -13.45 -10.16
N ALA A 68 3.84 -12.35 -9.69
CA ALA A 68 4.48 -12.28 -8.38
C ALA A 68 4.61 -10.82 -7.91
N ILE A 69 4.83 -10.64 -6.61
CA ILE A 69 5.21 -9.36 -6.00
C ILE A 69 6.65 -9.47 -5.51
N LEU A 70 7.54 -8.64 -6.02
CA LEU A 70 8.91 -8.54 -5.51
C LEU A 70 8.96 -7.48 -4.40
N VAL A 71 9.34 -7.87 -3.18
CA VAL A 71 9.32 -7.00 -1.99
C VAL A 71 10.72 -6.75 -1.47
N GLY A 72 11.11 -5.48 -1.39
CA GLY A 72 12.36 -5.03 -0.77
C GLY A 72 12.12 -4.09 0.42
N GLY A 73 13.22 -3.63 1.01
CA GLY A 73 13.20 -2.67 2.11
C GLY A 73 12.67 -3.23 3.43
N GLY A 74 12.07 -2.36 4.24
CA GLY A 74 11.63 -2.70 5.59
C GLY A 74 10.55 -3.77 5.67
N THR A 75 9.66 -3.82 4.70
CA THR A 75 8.57 -4.81 4.59
C THR A 75 9.12 -6.25 4.50
N ALA A 76 10.25 -6.44 3.82
CA ALA A 76 10.90 -7.74 3.67
C ALA A 76 11.32 -8.39 4.99
N LYS A 77 11.36 -7.64 6.10
CA LYS A 77 11.75 -8.09 7.44
C LYS A 77 10.59 -8.71 8.24
N SER A 78 9.36 -8.64 7.76
CA SER A 78 8.18 -9.12 8.48
C SER A 78 7.48 -10.26 7.75
N ASP A 79 7.71 -11.49 8.18
CA ASP A 79 7.08 -12.68 7.58
C ASP A 79 5.55 -12.62 7.63
N LEU A 80 5.00 -12.09 8.74
CA LEU A 80 3.56 -11.89 8.87
C LEU A 80 3.02 -10.96 7.76
N TRP A 81 3.71 -9.87 7.49
CA TRP A 81 3.27 -8.89 6.51
C TRP A 81 3.46 -9.37 5.08
N LEU A 82 4.57 -10.06 4.79
CA LEU A 82 4.78 -10.72 3.51
C LEU A 82 3.69 -11.76 3.20
N GLN A 83 3.34 -12.59 4.21
CA GLN A 83 2.25 -13.57 4.07
C GLN A 83 0.90 -12.88 3.83
N MET A 84 0.61 -11.76 4.51
CA MET A 84 -0.60 -10.96 4.24
C MET A 84 -0.68 -10.50 2.79
N HIS A 85 0.41 -9.98 2.23
CA HIS A 85 0.45 -9.57 0.82
C HIS A 85 0.21 -10.75 -0.12
N ALA A 86 0.88 -11.89 0.11
CA ALA A 86 0.66 -13.08 -0.70
C ALA A 86 -0.80 -13.56 -0.64
N ASP A 87 -1.36 -13.64 0.58
CA ASP A 87 -2.71 -14.14 0.80
C ASP A 87 -3.78 -13.19 0.22
N VAL A 88 -3.61 -11.88 0.39
CA VAL A 88 -4.55 -10.88 -0.13
C VAL A 88 -4.54 -10.87 -1.66
N SER A 89 -3.37 -10.84 -2.27
CA SER A 89 -3.24 -10.69 -3.73
C SER A 89 -3.30 -12.01 -4.49
N ASN A 90 -3.28 -13.14 -3.78
CA ASN A 90 -3.26 -14.49 -4.33
C ASN A 90 -2.15 -14.71 -5.37
N VAL A 91 -1.00 -14.12 -5.12
CA VAL A 91 0.22 -14.30 -5.92
C VAL A 91 1.41 -14.50 -4.99
N PRO A 92 2.45 -15.23 -5.40
CA PRO A 92 3.63 -15.39 -4.60
C PRO A 92 4.34 -14.06 -4.34
N VAL A 93 4.87 -13.90 -3.13
CA VAL A 93 5.74 -12.79 -2.75
C VAL A 93 7.19 -13.25 -2.76
N MET A 94 8.00 -12.62 -3.57
CA MET A 94 9.43 -12.90 -3.71
C MET A 94 10.25 -11.89 -2.91
N VAL A 95 11.19 -12.39 -2.12
CA VAL A 95 12.12 -11.55 -1.35
C VAL A 95 13.51 -11.73 -1.93
N PRO A 96 14.13 -10.68 -2.43
CA PRO A 96 15.49 -10.75 -2.95
C PRO A 96 16.50 -10.89 -1.80
N LYS A 97 17.61 -11.53 -2.07
CA LYS A 97 18.74 -11.67 -1.15
C LYS A 97 19.29 -10.32 -0.71
N PHE A 98 19.32 -9.35 -1.63
CA PHE A 98 19.64 -7.97 -1.33
C PHE A 98 18.37 -7.13 -1.30
N THR A 99 17.93 -6.78 -0.11
CA THR A 99 16.62 -6.12 0.12
C THR A 99 16.62 -4.62 -0.13
N GLU A 100 17.78 -3.96 -0.25
CA GLU A 100 17.88 -2.52 -0.55
C GLU A 100 17.65 -2.25 -2.04
N ALA A 101 16.40 -2.44 -2.48
CA ALA A 101 16.01 -2.43 -3.89
C ALA A 101 16.39 -1.13 -4.63
N THR A 102 16.32 0.03 -3.97
CA THR A 102 16.70 1.32 -4.57
C THR A 102 18.18 1.38 -4.90
N LEU A 103 19.04 0.90 -4.00
CA LEU A 103 20.49 0.83 -4.24
C LEU A 103 20.83 -0.17 -5.34
N LEU A 104 20.18 -1.33 -5.32
CA LEU A 104 20.37 -2.35 -6.35
C LEU A 104 19.95 -1.83 -7.73
N GLY A 105 18.80 -1.16 -7.84
CA GLY A 105 18.33 -0.55 -9.08
C GLY A 105 19.29 0.51 -9.62
N SER A 106 19.86 1.33 -8.73
CA SER A 106 20.90 2.31 -9.10
C SER A 106 22.18 1.62 -9.60
N ALA A 107 22.61 0.53 -8.94
CA ALA A 107 23.76 -0.24 -9.34
C ALA A 107 23.53 -0.91 -10.71
N ILE A 108 22.37 -1.52 -10.96
CA ILE A 108 21.97 -2.11 -12.24
C ILE A 108 22.05 -1.05 -13.36
N SER A 109 21.51 0.13 -13.12
CA SER A 109 21.57 1.23 -14.08
C SER A 109 23.01 1.67 -14.37
N ALA A 110 23.85 1.77 -13.33
CA ALA A 110 25.25 2.19 -13.47
C ALA A 110 26.09 1.17 -14.27
N VAL A 111 25.99 -0.13 -13.97
CA VAL A 111 26.77 -1.17 -14.68
C VAL A 111 26.30 -1.34 -16.12
N THR A 112 25.03 -1.11 -16.40
CA THR A 112 24.51 -1.10 -17.78
C THR A 112 25.04 0.11 -18.54
N ALA A 113 24.99 1.31 -17.97
CA ALA A 113 25.53 2.53 -18.57
C ALA A 113 27.05 2.46 -18.81
N ALA A 114 27.79 1.75 -17.95
CA ALA A 114 29.23 1.51 -18.10
C ALA A 114 29.57 0.41 -19.12
N GLY A 115 28.58 -0.25 -19.72
CA GLY A 115 28.77 -1.28 -20.74
C GLY A 115 29.17 -2.67 -20.22
N PHE A 116 29.00 -2.94 -18.92
CA PHE A 116 29.23 -4.29 -18.36
C PHE A 116 28.13 -5.27 -18.75
N TYR A 117 26.94 -4.79 -19.02
CA TYR A 117 25.80 -5.55 -19.53
C TYR A 117 25.20 -4.86 -20.74
N SER A 118 24.60 -5.65 -21.65
CA SER A 118 24.01 -5.13 -22.90
C SER A 118 22.79 -4.24 -22.67
N ASP A 119 22.04 -4.52 -21.59
CA ASP A 119 20.78 -3.85 -21.26
C ASP A 119 20.43 -4.05 -19.78
N LEU A 120 19.38 -3.35 -19.33
CA LEU A 120 18.90 -3.43 -17.94
C LEU A 120 18.36 -4.81 -17.57
N VAL A 121 17.80 -5.55 -18.51
CA VAL A 121 17.23 -6.88 -18.26
C VAL A 121 18.36 -7.85 -17.93
N SER A 122 19.37 -7.92 -18.79
CA SER A 122 20.57 -8.78 -18.58
C SER A 122 21.28 -8.46 -17.26
N ALA A 123 21.38 -7.17 -16.91
CA ALA A 123 21.98 -6.74 -15.65
C ALA A 123 21.10 -7.15 -14.45
N SER A 124 19.78 -6.98 -14.55
CA SER A 124 18.83 -7.38 -13.52
C SER A 124 18.86 -8.89 -13.29
N ASP A 125 18.81 -9.68 -14.35
CA ASP A 125 18.86 -11.15 -14.28
C ASP A 125 20.14 -11.68 -13.63
N ALA A 126 21.26 -10.97 -13.83
CA ALA A 126 22.55 -11.33 -13.24
C ALA A 126 22.73 -10.86 -11.79
N MET A 127 22.03 -9.80 -11.37
CA MET A 127 22.27 -9.13 -10.08
C MET A 127 21.15 -9.34 -9.06
N VAL A 128 19.98 -9.82 -9.48
CA VAL A 128 18.84 -10.05 -8.58
C VAL A 128 18.72 -11.53 -8.28
N ASP A 129 19.16 -11.92 -7.08
CA ASP A 129 18.94 -13.27 -6.53
C ASP A 129 17.71 -13.28 -5.62
N ILE A 130 16.83 -14.26 -5.81
CA ILE A 130 15.69 -14.48 -4.91
C ILE A 130 16.15 -15.38 -3.74
N GLU A 131 16.02 -14.88 -2.53
CA GLU A 131 16.35 -15.62 -1.31
C GLU A 131 15.23 -16.57 -0.89
N ARG A 132 13.99 -16.08 -0.98
CA ARG A 132 12.81 -16.86 -0.58
C ARG A 132 11.55 -16.41 -1.30
N VAL A 133 10.62 -17.34 -1.40
CA VAL A 133 9.28 -17.13 -1.97
C VAL A 133 8.25 -17.49 -0.91
N ILE A 134 7.27 -16.63 -0.72
CA ILE A 134 6.13 -16.84 0.17
C ILE A 134 4.90 -17.10 -0.68
N GLU A 135 4.42 -18.34 -0.64
CA GLU A 135 3.25 -18.76 -1.39
C GLU A 135 1.96 -18.29 -0.72
N PRO A 136 0.92 -17.92 -1.48
CA PRO A 136 -0.38 -17.56 -0.94
C PRO A 136 -1.08 -18.78 -0.35
N ASN A 137 -1.81 -18.59 0.76
CA ASN A 137 -2.68 -19.60 1.33
C ASN A 137 -4.10 -19.43 0.76
N PRO A 138 -4.64 -20.40 0.00
CA PRO A 138 -5.94 -20.27 -0.64
C PRO A 138 -7.11 -20.11 0.33
N ARG A 139 -6.99 -20.63 1.56
CA ARG A 139 -8.03 -20.47 2.58
C ARG A 139 -8.03 -19.05 3.12
N SER A 140 -6.84 -18.52 3.45
CA SER A 140 -6.69 -17.15 3.91
C SER A 140 -7.12 -16.15 2.83
N HIS A 141 -6.78 -16.40 1.57
CA HIS A 141 -7.21 -15.59 0.44
C HIS A 141 -8.73 -15.45 0.39
N LYS A 142 -9.47 -16.56 0.45
CA LYS A 142 -10.94 -16.54 0.44
C LYS A 142 -11.54 -15.75 1.61
N GLU A 143 -10.87 -15.75 2.77
CA GLU A 143 -11.29 -14.93 3.90
C GLU A 143 -11.00 -13.45 3.65
N TYR A 144 -9.83 -13.10 3.12
CA TYR A 144 -9.45 -11.73 2.84
C TYR A 144 -10.34 -11.07 1.78
N LEU A 145 -10.84 -11.78 0.78
CA LEU A 145 -11.74 -11.23 -0.24
C LEU A 145 -12.93 -10.48 0.38
N LYS A 146 -13.52 -11.00 1.45
CA LYS A 146 -14.66 -10.38 2.14
C LYS A 146 -14.31 -9.01 2.73
N PHE A 147 -13.11 -8.88 3.28
CA PHE A 147 -12.62 -7.64 3.87
C PHE A 147 -12.09 -6.67 2.82
N PHE A 148 -11.54 -7.21 1.74
CA PHE A 148 -11.12 -6.41 0.58
C PHE A 148 -12.31 -5.73 -0.09
N ASP A 149 -13.43 -6.42 -0.26
CA ASP A 149 -14.69 -5.84 -0.78
C ASP A 149 -15.16 -4.66 0.08
N LEU A 150 -15.07 -4.78 1.42
CA LEU A 150 -15.41 -3.70 2.35
C LEU A 150 -14.42 -2.53 2.27
N TYR A 151 -13.11 -2.84 2.13
CA TYR A 151 -12.08 -1.82 1.92
C TYR A 151 -12.33 -1.04 0.64
N GLU A 152 -12.55 -1.71 -0.51
CA GLU A 152 -12.86 -1.05 -1.78
C GLU A 152 -14.13 -0.19 -1.70
N ALA A 153 -15.18 -0.69 -1.05
CA ALA A 153 -16.46 0.02 -0.89
C ALA A 153 -16.36 1.26 0.02
N THR A 154 -15.38 1.32 0.92
CA THR A 154 -15.24 2.42 1.89
C THR A 154 -14.94 3.76 1.20
N TYR A 155 -14.03 3.79 0.23
CA TYR A 155 -13.67 5.04 -0.45
C TYR A 155 -14.86 5.70 -1.16
N PRO A 156 -15.59 5.05 -2.08
CA PRO A 156 -16.72 5.69 -2.75
C PRO A 156 -17.84 6.09 -1.80
N ALA A 157 -18.06 5.32 -0.73
CA ALA A 157 -19.08 5.65 0.27
C ALA A 157 -18.72 6.91 1.09
N MET A 158 -17.44 7.14 1.37
CA MET A 158 -16.97 8.20 2.25
C MET A 158 -16.36 9.41 1.53
N LYS A 159 -16.09 9.32 0.24
CA LYS A 159 -15.41 10.34 -0.57
C LYS A 159 -15.95 11.75 -0.33
N THR A 160 -17.26 11.94 -0.45
CA THR A 160 -17.89 13.27 -0.28
C THR A 160 -17.67 13.84 1.12
N LEU A 161 -17.78 13.00 2.15
CA LEU A 161 -17.56 13.42 3.53
C LEU A 161 -16.09 13.76 3.81
N MET A 162 -15.16 12.97 3.25
CA MET A 162 -13.72 13.25 3.35
C MET A 162 -13.35 14.58 2.68
N HIS A 163 -13.86 14.84 1.47
CA HIS A 163 -13.65 16.12 0.78
C HIS A 163 -14.24 17.29 1.56
N ASN A 164 -15.44 17.16 2.13
CA ASN A 164 -16.05 18.20 2.97
C ASN A 164 -15.22 18.45 4.22
N MET A 165 -14.70 17.41 4.84
CA MET A 165 -13.82 17.54 6.02
C MET A 165 -12.51 18.26 5.64
N ALA A 166 -11.86 17.87 4.54
CA ALA A 166 -10.64 18.52 4.05
C ALA A 166 -10.86 20.02 3.82
N LYS A 167 -11.96 20.39 3.13
CA LYS A 167 -12.32 21.80 2.91
C LYS A 167 -12.55 22.57 4.22
N THR A 168 -13.21 21.96 5.19
CA THR A 168 -13.47 22.56 6.49
C THR A 168 -12.17 22.84 7.25
N VAL A 169 -11.25 21.90 7.24
CA VAL A 169 -9.95 22.01 7.93
C VAL A 169 -9.04 23.02 7.21
N HIS A 170 -8.89 22.93 5.91
CA HIS A 170 -8.03 23.82 5.13
C HIS A 170 -8.61 25.24 5.08
N GLY A 171 -9.93 25.40 4.93
CA GLY A 171 -10.59 26.69 4.95
C GLY A 171 -10.39 27.44 6.29
N LYS A 172 -10.43 26.69 7.40
CA LYS A 172 -10.15 27.24 8.73
C LYS A 172 -8.69 27.68 8.87
N ALA A 173 -7.74 26.87 8.44
CA ALA A 173 -6.32 27.19 8.49
C ALA A 173 -5.98 28.46 7.66
N ILE A 174 -6.63 28.68 6.54
CA ILE A 174 -6.44 29.89 5.72
C ILE A 174 -7.06 31.11 6.42
N SER A 175 -8.25 31.00 7.02
CA SER A 175 -8.87 32.11 7.76
C SER A 175 -8.03 32.53 8.97
N ASP A 176 -7.50 31.58 9.72
CA ASP A 176 -6.62 31.83 10.87
C ASP A 176 -5.32 32.55 10.46
N LEU A 177 -4.74 32.21 9.31
CA LEU A 177 -3.56 32.90 8.76
C LEU A 177 -3.85 34.33 8.30
N ILE A 178 -5.02 34.58 7.72
CA ILE A 178 -5.44 35.92 7.32
C ILE A 178 -5.67 36.79 8.56
N GLU A 179 -6.35 36.28 9.59
CA GLU A 179 -6.60 36.99 10.84
C GLU A 179 -5.29 37.38 11.55
N ILE A 180 -4.27 36.50 11.54
CA ILE A 180 -2.95 36.82 12.09
C ILE A 180 -2.25 37.92 11.28
N ALA A 181 -2.32 37.88 9.95
CA ALA A 181 -1.71 38.89 9.09
C ALA A 181 -2.38 40.28 9.24
N ASP A 182 -3.69 40.32 9.52
CA ASP A 182 -4.42 41.56 9.79
C ASP A 182 -4.12 42.16 11.18
N LEU A 183 -3.68 41.34 12.13
CA LEU A 183 -3.28 41.81 13.48
C LEU A 183 -1.85 42.37 13.54
N GLU A 184 -1.02 42.12 12.51
CA GLU A 184 0.35 42.61 12.39
C GLU A 184 0.46 43.94 11.60
N GLN A 185 -0.66 44.50 11.10
CA GLN A 185 -0.75 45.80 10.44
C GLN A 185 -1.29 46.87 11.39
#